data_3e56c255cb83e42f5dc9ee6c2a88c110
#
_entry.id   3e56c255cb83e42f5dc9ee6c2a88c110
#
_cell.length_a   1.000
_cell.length_b   1.000
_cell.length_c   1.000
_cell.angle_alpha   90.00
_cell.angle_beta   90.00
_cell.angle_gamma   90.00
#
_symmetry.space_group_name_H-M   'P 1'
#
loop_
_entity.id
_entity.type
_entity.pdbx_description
1 polymer ?
#
loop_
_entity_poly.entity_id
_entity_poly.type
_entity_poly.pdbx_seq_one_letter_code
_entity_poly.pdbx_strand_id
1 'polypeptide(L)'
;MKKYHAPNKEFFRLPNKIFDVPMTPIQFTIYAYLVCCAGSKGYCWPSIKTISDRTGISKTSVNEHLKVLAKRQIIEIGKQKRPGSAYKNNTYTLLDLNNPEVYRNLDEPEKLPFTIDDIPAA
;
A
#
# COMPACT_ATOMS: atom_id res chain seq x y z
N MET A 1 29.35 13.35 -11.85
CA MET A 1 28.18 12.68 -11.29
C MET A 1 27.52 11.83 -12.38
N LYS A 2 27.31 10.55 -12.10
CA LYS A 2 26.65 9.70 -13.07
C LYS A 2 25.16 10.00 -13.12
N LYS A 3 24.58 10.03 -14.32
CA LYS A 3 23.14 10.17 -14.47
C LYS A 3 22.43 8.87 -14.06
N TYR A 4 21.26 9.01 -13.49
CA TYR A 4 20.44 7.87 -13.16
C TYR A 4 19.93 7.19 -14.43
N HIS A 5 20.08 5.88 -14.47
CA HIS A 5 19.48 5.04 -15.51
C HIS A 5 18.54 4.06 -14.85
N ALA A 6 17.29 4.02 -15.32
CA ALA A 6 16.33 3.06 -14.78
C ALA A 6 16.81 1.63 -15.08
N PRO A 7 16.77 0.72 -14.08
CA PRO A 7 17.21 -0.66 -14.31
C PRO A 7 16.24 -1.40 -15.24
N ASN A 8 16.79 -2.38 -15.96
CA ASN A 8 15.99 -3.26 -16.82
C ASN A 8 15.32 -4.38 -16.03
N LYS A 9 15.87 -4.70 -14.88
CA LYS A 9 15.45 -5.82 -14.03
C LYS A 9 15.35 -5.35 -12.59
N GLU A 10 14.65 -6.12 -11.78
CA GLU A 10 14.58 -5.87 -10.34
C GLU A 10 13.99 -4.49 -10.02
N PHE A 11 12.94 -4.14 -10.73
CA PHE A 11 12.17 -2.95 -10.45
C PHE A 11 10.68 -3.27 -10.42
N PHE A 12 9.90 -2.39 -9.82
CA PHE A 12 8.45 -2.49 -9.87
C PHE A 12 7.87 -1.18 -10.37
N ARG A 13 6.60 -1.23 -10.79
CA ARG A 13 5.93 -0.06 -11.33
C ARG A 13 4.88 0.44 -10.36
N LEU A 14 4.85 1.75 -10.18
CA LEU A 14 3.76 2.42 -9.51
C LEU A 14 2.97 3.21 -10.54
N PRO A 15 1.63 3.16 -10.49
CA PRO A 15 0.84 3.99 -11.39
C PRO A 15 1.06 5.47 -11.07
N ASN A 16 1.23 6.29 -12.10
CA ASN A 16 1.39 7.73 -11.90
C ASN A 16 0.22 8.33 -11.11
N LYS A 17 -0.96 7.74 -11.27
CA LYS A 17 -2.18 8.18 -10.61
C LYS A 17 -2.12 8.07 -9.08
N ILE A 18 -1.15 7.32 -8.54
CA ILE A 18 -1.00 7.20 -7.09
C ILE A 18 -0.79 8.57 -6.43
N PHE A 19 -0.22 9.52 -7.15
CA PHE A 19 -0.01 10.86 -6.63
C PHE A 19 -1.29 11.70 -6.58
N ASP A 20 -2.34 11.26 -7.27
CA ASP A 20 -3.67 11.87 -7.20
C ASP A 20 -4.51 11.31 -6.04
N VAL A 21 -4.04 10.24 -5.42
CA VAL A 21 -4.72 9.60 -4.29
C VAL A 21 -4.14 10.15 -3.00
N PRO A 22 -4.93 10.83 -2.17
CA PRO A 22 -4.43 11.37 -0.90
C PRO A 22 -3.96 10.23 0.00
N MET A 23 -2.69 10.20 0.31
CA MET A 23 -2.08 9.22 1.22
C MET A 23 -1.08 9.91 2.13
N THR A 24 -1.00 9.43 3.38
CA THR A 24 0.12 9.83 4.24
C THR A 24 1.40 9.15 3.73
N PRO A 25 2.58 9.67 4.10
CA PRO A 25 3.84 9.02 3.73
C PRO A 25 3.92 7.56 4.18
N ILE A 26 3.38 7.23 5.35
CA ILE A 26 3.36 5.86 5.85
C ILE A 26 2.45 4.99 4.99
N GLN A 27 1.26 5.47 4.65
CA GLN A 27 0.34 4.75 3.77
C GLN A 27 0.96 4.52 2.40
N PHE A 28 1.59 5.54 1.85
CA PHE A 28 2.27 5.44 0.56
C PHE A 28 3.37 4.39 0.59
N THR A 29 4.19 4.40 1.63
CA THR A 29 5.31 3.47 1.75
C THR A 29 4.81 2.03 1.84
N ILE A 30 3.78 1.78 2.65
CA ILE A 30 3.18 0.44 2.77
C ILE A 30 2.59 0.01 1.43
N TYR A 31 1.84 0.89 0.79
CA TYR A 31 1.22 0.62 -0.51
C TYR A 31 2.29 0.27 -1.56
N ALA A 32 3.33 1.08 -1.64
CA ALA A 32 4.42 0.84 -2.59
C ALA A 32 5.08 -0.52 -2.36
N TYR A 33 5.29 -0.89 -1.10
CA TYR A 33 5.86 -2.19 -0.78
C TYR A 33 4.94 -3.33 -1.21
N LEU A 34 3.62 -3.19 -1.00
CA LEU A 34 2.66 -4.20 -1.45
C LEU A 34 2.65 -4.33 -2.97
N VAL A 35 2.73 -3.23 -3.70
CA VAL A 35 2.85 -3.25 -5.16
C VAL A 35 4.11 -4.00 -5.59
N CYS A 36 5.22 -3.73 -4.91
CA CYS A 36 6.49 -4.42 -5.17
C CYS A 36 6.34 -5.93 -4.97
N CYS A 37 5.69 -6.36 -3.89
CA CYS A 37 5.49 -7.77 -3.58
C CYS A 37 4.52 -8.46 -4.54
N ALA A 38 3.49 -7.74 -4.96
CA ALA A 38 2.43 -8.32 -5.80
C ALA A 38 2.90 -8.58 -7.23
N GLY A 39 3.76 -7.72 -7.75
CA GLY A 39 4.19 -7.82 -9.13
C GLY A 39 3.01 -7.82 -10.09
N SER A 40 3.05 -8.67 -11.10
CA SER A 40 1.98 -8.77 -12.09
C SER A 40 0.74 -9.49 -11.59
N LYS A 41 0.81 -10.15 -10.43
CA LYS A 41 -0.33 -10.90 -9.89
C LYS A 41 -1.41 -10.01 -9.31
N GLY A 42 -1.05 -8.80 -8.85
CA GLY A 42 -1.99 -7.88 -8.23
C GLY A 42 -2.39 -8.22 -6.80
N TYR A 43 -1.79 -9.24 -6.21
CA TYR A 43 -2.00 -9.61 -4.82
C TYR A 43 -0.73 -10.18 -4.19
N CYS A 44 -0.63 -10.12 -2.87
CA CYS A 44 0.51 -10.62 -2.13
C CYS A 44 0.10 -10.98 -0.69
N TRP A 45 1.01 -11.63 0.03
CA TRP A 45 0.73 -12.07 1.40
C TRP A 45 1.92 -11.93 2.35
N PRO A 46 2.64 -10.81 2.35
CA PRO A 46 3.74 -10.62 3.31
C PRO A 46 3.21 -10.53 4.73
N SER A 47 4.01 -11.00 5.69
CA SER A 47 3.64 -10.87 7.10
C SER A 47 3.80 -9.42 7.57
N ILE A 48 3.13 -9.08 8.66
CA ILE A 48 3.31 -7.76 9.30
C ILE A 48 4.79 -7.53 9.63
N LYS A 49 5.47 -8.56 10.13
CA LYS A 49 6.89 -8.49 10.44
C LYS A 49 7.71 -8.16 9.19
N THR A 50 7.42 -8.84 8.07
CA THR A 50 8.12 -8.60 6.81
C THR A 50 7.91 -7.17 6.32
N ILE A 51 6.66 -6.69 6.35
CA ILE A 51 6.36 -5.32 5.94
C ILE A 51 7.11 -4.34 6.83
N SER A 52 7.07 -4.56 8.15
CA SER A 52 7.77 -3.72 9.13
C SER A 52 9.28 -3.69 8.87
N ASP A 53 9.89 -4.85 8.69
CA ASP A 53 11.33 -4.97 8.46
C ASP A 53 11.76 -4.28 7.16
N ARG A 54 10.94 -4.36 6.12
CA ARG A 54 11.29 -3.83 4.80
C ARG A 54 11.02 -2.34 4.65
N THR A 55 10.06 -1.82 5.40
CA THR A 55 9.66 -0.40 5.29
C THR A 55 10.23 0.46 6.40
N GLY A 56 10.69 -0.13 7.49
CA GLY A 56 11.12 0.62 8.67
C GLY A 56 9.99 1.16 9.52
N ILE A 57 8.76 0.72 9.26
CA ILE A 57 7.57 1.16 9.98
C ILE A 57 7.27 0.13 11.07
N SER A 58 6.88 0.59 12.27
CA SER A 58 6.58 -0.32 13.37
C SER A 58 5.43 -1.26 13.03
N LYS A 59 5.44 -2.45 13.63
CA LYS A 59 4.38 -3.46 13.39
C LYS A 59 2.99 -2.92 13.73
N THR A 60 2.85 -2.19 14.81
CA THR A 60 1.59 -1.58 15.21
C THR A 60 1.10 -0.61 14.15
N SER A 61 1.99 0.26 13.69
CA SER A 61 1.67 1.23 12.64
C SER A 61 1.33 0.55 11.31
N VAL A 62 2.08 -0.49 10.93
CA VAL A 62 1.77 -1.27 9.73
C VAL A 62 0.36 -1.84 9.81
N ASN A 63 0.03 -2.47 10.91
CA ASN A 63 -1.29 -3.08 11.09
C ASN A 63 -2.42 -2.05 11.01
N GLU A 64 -2.25 -0.90 11.66
CA GLU A 64 -3.23 0.17 11.63
C GLU A 64 -3.42 0.74 10.23
N HIS A 65 -2.33 1.00 9.53
CA HIS A 65 -2.39 1.61 8.20
C HIS A 65 -2.88 0.64 7.13
N LEU A 66 -2.62 -0.66 7.29
CA LEU A 66 -3.23 -1.66 6.40
C LEU A 66 -4.76 -1.63 6.52
N LYS A 67 -5.27 -1.51 7.73
CA LYS A 67 -6.72 -1.40 7.95
C LYS A 67 -7.30 -0.13 7.34
N VAL A 68 -6.58 0.98 7.44
CA VAL A 68 -6.99 2.24 6.83
C VAL A 68 -7.01 2.11 5.31
N LEU A 69 -5.96 1.53 4.71
CA LEU A 69 -5.92 1.32 3.26
C LEU A 69 -7.07 0.43 2.79
N ALA A 70 -7.41 -0.60 3.56
CA ALA A 70 -8.54 -1.48 3.23
C ALA A 70 -9.87 -0.74 3.34
N LYS A 71 -10.05 0.05 4.38
CA LYS A 71 -11.25 0.85 4.57
C LYS A 71 -11.41 1.87 3.45
N ARG A 72 -10.32 2.44 2.97
CA ARG A 72 -10.32 3.36 1.84
C ARG A 72 -10.48 2.66 0.49
N GLN A 73 -10.60 1.35 0.48
CA GLN A 73 -10.76 0.54 -0.75
C GLN A 73 -9.59 0.71 -1.72
N ILE A 74 -8.42 0.99 -1.19
CA ILE A 74 -7.16 1.03 -1.97
C ILE A 74 -6.60 -0.38 -2.08
N ILE A 75 -6.79 -1.17 -1.03
CA ILE A 75 -6.48 -2.60 -1.01
C ILE A 75 -7.68 -3.37 -0.47
N GLU A 76 -7.67 -4.68 -0.70
CA GLU A 76 -8.63 -5.59 -0.07
C GLU A 76 -7.84 -6.60 0.76
N ILE A 77 -8.25 -6.79 2.01
CA ILE A 77 -7.61 -7.76 2.90
C ILE A 77 -8.48 -9.00 2.95
N GLY A 78 -7.92 -10.12 2.51
CA GLY A 78 -8.55 -11.44 2.61
C GLY A 78 -7.72 -12.34 3.49
N LYS A 79 -8.25 -13.49 3.81
CA LYS A 79 -7.52 -14.54 4.52
C LYS A 79 -7.51 -15.79 3.68
N GLN A 80 -6.32 -16.29 3.42
CA GLN A 80 -6.14 -17.56 2.71
C GLN A 80 -5.46 -18.56 3.61
N LYS A 81 -6.03 -19.76 3.66
CA LYS A 81 -5.40 -20.87 4.34
C LYS A 81 -4.43 -21.52 3.37
N ARG A 82 -3.16 -21.61 3.74
CA ARG A 82 -2.19 -22.36 2.94
C ARG A 82 -2.52 -23.85 3.01
N PRO A 83 -2.42 -24.57 1.88
CA PRO A 83 -2.54 -26.04 1.90
C PRO A 83 -1.53 -26.62 2.89
N GLY A 84 -2.02 -27.46 3.81
CA GLY A 84 -1.16 -28.12 4.81
C GLY A 84 -0.80 -27.26 6.01
N SER A 85 -1.27 -26.03 6.12
CA SER A 85 -1.01 -25.16 7.26
C SER A 85 -2.28 -24.88 8.05
N ALA A 86 -2.14 -24.86 9.39
CA ALA A 86 -3.22 -24.47 10.29
C ALA A 86 -3.42 -22.95 10.33
N TYR A 87 -2.48 -22.18 9.79
CA TYR A 87 -2.50 -20.72 9.87
C TYR A 87 -3.11 -20.11 8.62
N LYS A 88 -4.00 -19.14 8.85
CA LYS A 88 -4.52 -18.30 7.76
C LYS A 88 -3.63 -17.08 7.64
N ASN A 89 -3.10 -16.87 6.45
CA ASN A 89 -2.34 -15.66 6.14
C ASN A 89 -3.25 -14.60 5.58
N ASN A 90 -2.96 -13.33 5.91
CA ASN A 90 -3.62 -12.22 5.25
C ASN A 90 -3.13 -12.13 3.80
N THR A 91 -4.07 -11.98 2.90
CA THR A 91 -3.79 -11.69 1.50
C THR A 91 -4.20 -10.25 1.22
N TYR A 92 -3.33 -9.52 0.57
CA TYR A 92 -3.56 -8.13 0.21
C TYR A 92 -3.71 -8.03 -1.30
N THR A 93 -4.90 -7.67 -1.75
CA THR A 93 -5.20 -7.48 -3.17
C THR A 93 -5.22 -6.00 -3.47
N LEU A 94 -4.48 -5.60 -4.50
CA LEU A 94 -4.44 -4.20 -4.92
C LEU A 94 -5.67 -3.90 -5.77
N LEU A 95 -6.38 -2.84 -5.41
CA LEU A 95 -7.59 -2.45 -6.13
C LEU A 95 -7.30 -1.39 -7.19
N ASP A 96 -8.21 -1.25 -8.13
CA ASP A 96 -8.03 -0.35 -9.26
C ASP A 96 -8.17 1.11 -8.81
N LEU A 97 -7.09 1.87 -8.95
CA LEU A 97 -7.07 3.29 -8.61
C LEU A 97 -7.64 4.18 -9.71
N ASN A 98 -7.98 3.61 -10.87
CA ASN A 98 -8.56 4.39 -11.97
C ASN A 98 -10.02 4.75 -11.71
N ASN A 99 -10.66 4.12 -10.72
CA ASN A 99 -12.00 4.47 -10.32
C ASN A 99 -11.96 5.35 -9.06
N PRO A 100 -12.07 6.68 -9.18
CA PRO A 100 -11.97 7.56 -8.03
C PRO A 100 -13.10 7.38 -7.03
N GLU A 101 -14.23 6.80 -7.42
CA GLU A 101 -15.32 6.52 -6.49
C GLU A 101 -14.92 5.48 -5.44
N VAL A 102 -14.01 4.58 -5.80
CA VAL A 102 -13.56 3.52 -4.89
C VAL A 102 -12.89 4.10 -3.65
N TYR A 103 -12.05 5.13 -3.81
CA TYR A 103 -11.32 5.69 -2.67
C TYR A 103 -11.83 7.04 -2.20
N ARG A 104 -12.84 7.61 -2.87
CA ARG A 104 -13.47 8.87 -2.46
C ARG A 104 -14.74 8.68 -1.64
N ASN A 105 -15.37 7.52 -1.76
CA ASN A 105 -16.63 7.22 -1.08
C ASN A 105 -16.43 6.77 0.37
N LEU A 106 -15.37 7.23 0.99
CA LEU A 106 -15.15 6.93 2.38
C LEU A 106 -15.81 8.00 3.24
N ASP A 107 -16.58 7.55 4.22
CA ASP A 107 -17.07 8.42 5.25
C ASP A 107 -15.90 9.19 5.82
N GLU A 108 -16.07 10.47 5.87
CA GLU A 108 -15.04 11.42 6.23
C GLU A 108 -14.74 11.56 7.71
N PRO A 109 -14.71 10.67 8.59
CA PRO A 109 -14.10 11.04 9.87
C PRO A 109 -12.60 10.81 9.88
N GLU A 110 -12.07 10.15 8.87
CA GLU A 110 -10.63 9.89 8.83
C GLU A 110 -9.94 10.93 7.99
N LYS A 111 -9.83 12.10 8.56
CA LYS A 111 -8.91 13.07 8.01
C LYS A 111 -7.51 12.50 8.15
N LEU A 112 -6.78 12.54 7.06
CA LEU A 112 -5.35 12.34 7.13
C LEU A 112 -4.80 13.29 8.20
N PRO A 113 -3.74 12.90 8.94
CA PRO A 113 -3.15 13.77 9.94
C PRO A 113 -2.70 15.12 9.37
N PHE A 114 -2.60 15.20 8.06
CA PHE A 114 -2.38 16.46 7.33
C PHE A 114 -3.07 16.33 5.97
N THR A 115 -3.44 17.45 5.38
CA THR A 115 -3.96 17.51 4.02
C THR A 115 -2.80 17.71 3.04
N ILE A 116 -3.05 17.46 1.75
CA ILE A 116 -2.04 17.72 0.73
C ILE A 116 -1.65 19.21 0.72
N ASP A 117 -2.58 20.09 1.05
CA ASP A 117 -2.34 21.52 1.11
C ASP A 117 -1.41 21.92 2.26
N ASP A 118 -1.31 21.07 3.28
CA ASP A 118 -0.42 21.28 4.42
C ASP A 118 1.02 20.86 4.13
N ILE A 119 1.25 20.21 2.99
CA ILE A 119 2.58 19.80 2.59
C ILE A 119 3.28 21.01 1.94
N PRO A 120 4.43 21.42 2.48
CA PRO A 120 5.16 22.54 1.86
C PRO A 120 5.48 22.24 0.42
N ALA A 121 5.26 23.20 -0.46
CA ALA A 121 5.72 23.10 -1.84
C ALA A 121 7.24 22.97 -1.84
N ALA A 122 7.73 21.98 -2.55
CA ALA A 122 9.17 21.76 -2.67
C ALA A 122 9.82 22.90 -3.46
#